data_c6221a6b8833ba16ac2d7005d2f99b71
#
_entry.id   c6221a6b8833ba16ac2d7005d2f99b71
#
_cell.length_a   1.000
_cell.length_b   1.000
_cell.length_c   1.000
_cell.angle_alpha   90.00
_cell.angle_beta   90.00
_cell.angle_gamma   90.00
#
_symmetry.space_group_name_H-M   'P 1'
#
loop_
_entity.id
_entity.type
_entity.pdbx_description
1 polymer ?
#
loop_
_entity_poly.entity_id
_entity_poly.type
_entity_poly.pdbx_seq_one_letter_code
_entity_poly.pdbx_strand_id
1 'polypeptide(L)'
;MHAPEASPPDGGLAVSTILWFWLPLAATWLMMAAEGPYVAAIIARMPDAAFNLAAYGVAFSLAWLVESPIMMLLTASNALVSDRPSFLALRRFTYRMNAAVTAVMVVAILPPVFRGITGSLMGLPPEVARLVHAATAILVPWPAAIGYRRFYQGIMVRHGQARRVAYGTVLRLATMSITAATLALASPLHGASIGAAALASGVIVEAVASRVMARKAVAALPVPAPGAAAPLTQRAIVRFYYPLALTSIISLVTGPLLTFFMGRSRHPIESLAVLPVVQSLVFLFRSGGVAFQEVGVALIGRSGEHRREVAHALRLLAWGASIVLAGVLFTPLAHVWFQRVSGLPSDLADFALLPARILVLLPAMEYWLSYQRSRFILSGQTRVITAATALEVGGIALVLAACIGWLGMIGAVAGSLAQISGRLASNLFLFTASRSTRAPGTDTNG
;
A
#
# COMPACT_ATOMS: atom_id res chain seq x y z
N MET A 1 -11.11 -0.66 -27.25
CA MET A 1 -10.41 0.50 -27.82
C MET A 1 -9.09 -0.04 -28.28
N HIS A 2 -8.94 -0.27 -29.60
CA HIS A 2 -7.70 -0.67 -30.24
C HIS A 2 -6.66 0.41 -29.96
N ALA A 3 -5.47 -0.01 -29.50
CA ALA A 3 -4.31 0.85 -29.54
C ALA A 3 -4.09 1.27 -31.01
N PRO A 4 -3.76 2.52 -31.31
CA PRO A 4 -3.38 2.88 -32.67
C PRO A 4 -2.04 2.19 -32.95
N GLU A 5 -2.02 1.29 -33.94
CA GLU A 5 -0.83 0.91 -34.66
C GLU A 5 -0.31 2.14 -35.38
N ALA A 6 0.65 2.80 -34.79
CA ALA A 6 1.51 3.76 -35.46
C ALA A 6 2.94 3.30 -35.21
N SER A 7 3.49 2.56 -36.14
CA SER A 7 4.93 2.41 -36.26
C SER A 7 5.52 3.81 -36.48
N PRO A 8 6.40 4.30 -35.60
CA PRO A 8 7.10 5.55 -35.83
C PRO A 8 8.28 5.32 -36.78
N PRO A 9 8.59 6.29 -37.63
CA PRO A 9 9.90 6.38 -38.24
C PRO A 9 10.94 6.68 -37.15
N ASP A 10 12.17 6.29 -37.32
CA ASP A 10 13.38 6.44 -36.51
C ASP A 10 13.40 7.55 -35.42
N GLY A 11 12.59 7.45 -34.41
CA GLY A 11 12.46 8.45 -33.37
C GLY A 11 12.12 7.79 -32.04
N GLY A 12 12.98 7.96 -31.03
CA GLY A 12 12.78 7.49 -29.67
C GLY A 12 11.42 7.87 -29.10
N LEU A 13 10.92 7.11 -28.13
CA LEU A 13 9.60 7.30 -27.52
C LEU A 13 9.50 8.71 -26.90
N ALA A 14 8.57 9.54 -27.38
CA ALA A 14 8.42 10.90 -26.86
C ALA A 14 8.04 10.87 -25.37
N VAL A 15 8.62 11.77 -24.58
CA VAL A 15 8.31 11.89 -23.13
C VAL A 15 6.82 12.13 -22.91
N SER A 16 6.17 12.91 -23.78
CA SER A 16 4.72 13.14 -23.74
C SER A 16 3.91 11.84 -23.84
N THR A 17 4.32 10.90 -24.67
CA THR A 17 3.67 9.59 -24.80
C THR A 17 3.78 8.79 -23.51
N ILE A 18 4.96 8.83 -22.84
CA ILE A 18 5.16 8.17 -21.55
C ILE A 18 4.29 8.82 -20.45
N LEU A 19 4.20 10.15 -20.42
CA LEU A 19 3.37 10.88 -19.48
C LEU A 19 1.88 10.60 -19.67
N TRP A 20 1.39 10.55 -20.92
CA TRP A 20 0.00 10.19 -21.22
C TRP A 20 -0.35 8.75 -20.85
N PHE A 21 0.62 7.83 -20.97
CA PHE A 21 0.45 6.44 -20.52
C PHE A 21 0.44 6.33 -18.98
N TRP A 22 1.31 7.11 -18.32
CA TRP A 22 1.45 7.13 -16.86
C TRP A 22 0.24 7.78 -16.16
N LEU A 23 -0.32 8.85 -16.70
CA LEU A 23 -1.33 9.68 -16.04
C LEU A 23 -2.59 8.91 -15.58
N PRO A 24 -3.22 8.02 -16.36
CA PRO A 24 -4.37 7.23 -15.90
C PRO A 24 -4.01 6.27 -14.75
N LEU A 25 -2.81 5.67 -14.81
CA LEU A 25 -2.33 4.77 -13.77
C LEU A 25 -2.07 5.55 -12.46
N ALA A 26 -1.40 6.69 -12.57
CA ALA A 26 -1.15 7.59 -11.45
C ALA A 26 -2.46 8.11 -10.83
N ALA A 27 -3.46 8.48 -11.64
CA ALA A 27 -4.76 8.93 -11.16
C ALA A 27 -5.47 7.86 -10.33
N THR A 28 -5.38 6.57 -10.72
CA THR A 28 -5.96 5.47 -9.96
C THR A 28 -5.28 5.33 -8.58
N TRP A 29 -3.96 5.39 -8.54
CA TRP A 29 -3.21 5.33 -7.28
C TRP A 29 -3.43 6.58 -6.42
N LEU A 30 -3.57 7.76 -7.04
CA LEU A 30 -3.87 9.01 -6.34
C LEU A 30 -5.24 8.97 -5.65
N MET A 31 -6.27 8.43 -6.33
CA MET A 31 -7.59 8.22 -5.69
C MET A 31 -7.49 7.35 -4.45
N MET A 32 -6.72 6.25 -4.51
CA MET A 32 -6.48 5.40 -3.34
C MET A 32 -5.69 6.11 -2.25
N ALA A 33 -4.72 6.95 -2.63
CA ALA A 33 -3.89 7.72 -1.69
C ALA A 33 -4.70 8.81 -0.97
N ALA A 34 -5.76 9.34 -1.56
CA ALA A 34 -6.62 10.37 -0.95
C ALA A 34 -7.45 9.87 0.24
N GLU A 35 -7.65 8.56 0.39
CA GLU A 35 -8.42 7.97 1.49
C GLU A 35 -7.80 8.27 2.86
N GLY A 36 -6.48 8.11 2.97
CA GLY A 36 -5.75 8.33 4.22
C GLY A 36 -5.90 9.76 4.76
N PRO A 37 -5.56 10.80 3.98
CA PRO A 37 -5.76 12.20 4.38
C PRO A 37 -7.21 12.51 4.75
N TYR A 38 -8.16 11.99 4.00
CA TYR A 38 -9.58 12.23 4.24
C TYR A 38 -10.03 11.70 5.60
N VAL A 39 -9.73 10.44 5.92
CA VAL A 39 -10.08 9.83 7.20
C VAL A 39 -9.36 10.53 8.36
N ALA A 40 -8.06 10.77 8.20
CA ALA A 40 -7.27 11.47 9.23
C ALA A 40 -7.80 12.88 9.50
N ALA A 41 -8.23 13.60 8.45
CA ALA A 41 -8.79 14.94 8.59
C ALA A 41 -10.13 14.98 9.34
N ILE A 42 -10.96 13.95 9.21
CA ILE A 42 -12.20 13.82 9.99
C ILE A 42 -11.86 13.57 11.46
N ILE A 43 -10.98 12.60 11.73
CA ILE A 43 -10.59 12.26 13.11
C ILE A 43 -9.92 13.45 13.80
N ALA A 44 -9.09 14.21 13.11
CA ALA A 44 -8.38 15.36 13.64
C ALA A 44 -9.31 16.52 14.08
N ARG A 45 -10.55 16.57 13.53
CA ARG A 45 -11.55 17.58 13.89
C ARG A 45 -12.48 17.15 15.02
N MET A 46 -12.29 15.95 15.55
CA MET A 46 -13.06 15.42 16.65
C MET A 46 -12.38 15.68 18.01
N PRO A 47 -13.13 15.61 19.12
CA PRO A 47 -12.55 15.69 20.46
C PRO A 47 -11.40 14.69 20.63
N ASP A 48 -10.41 15.04 21.45
CA ASP A 48 -9.25 14.20 21.75
C ASP A 48 -8.49 13.71 20.51
N ALA A 49 -8.28 14.62 19.54
CA ALA A 49 -7.70 14.32 18.23
C ALA A 49 -6.39 13.52 18.30
N ALA A 50 -5.47 13.87 19.23
CA ALA A 50 -4.20 13.18 19.39
C ALA A 50 -4.38 11.70 19.75
N PHE A 51 -5.22 11.39 20.74
CA PHE A 51 -5.50 10.02 21.17
C PHE A 51 -6.23 9.23 20.08
N ASN A 52 -7.18 9.86 19.39
CA ASN A 52 -7.97 9.23 18.34
C ASN A 52 -7.11 8.94 17.09
N LEU A 53 -6.25 9.87 16.65
CA LEU A 53 -5.32 9.65 15.54
C LEU A 53 -4.28 8.57 15.86
N ALA A 54 -3.72 8.60 17.08
CA ALA A 54 -2.79 7.57 17.54
C ALA A 54 -3.47 6.18 17.54
N ALA A 55 -4.65 6.09 18.11
CA ALA A 55 -5.42 4.85 18.17
C ALA A 55 -5.81 4.33 16.79
N TYR A 56 -6.26 5.20 15.89
CA TYR A 56 -6.57 4.87 14.51
C TYR A 56 -5.33 4.33 13.77
N GLY A 57 -4.20 5.02 13.89
CA GLY A 57 -2.94 4.62 13.25
C GLY A 57 -2.47 3.23 13.69
N VAL A 58 -2.55 2.95 15.00
CA VAL A 58 -2.20 1.63 15.55
C VAL A 58 -3.19 0.55 15.07
N ALA A 59 -4.50 0.78 15.20
CA ALA A 59 -5.51 -0.19 14.78
C ALA A 59 -5.41 -0.51 13.28
N PHE A 60 -5.20 0.50 12.45
CA PHE A 60 -5.00 0.36 11.01
C PHE A 60 -3.73 -0.44 10.70
N SER A 61 -2.62 -0.18 11.39
CA SER A 61 -1.36 -0.90 11.17
C SER A 61 -1.47 -2.38 11.51
N LEU A 62 -2.19 -2.72 12.59
CA LEU A 62 -2.47 -4.10 12.99
C LEU A 62 -3.35 -4.81 11.94
N ALA A 63 -4.43 -4.16 11.51
CA ALA A 63 -5.32 -4.69 10.48
C ALA A 63 -4.57 -4.89 9.16
N TRP A 64 -3.70 -3.96 8.77
CA TRP A 64 -2.89 -4.03 7.54
C TRP A 64 -1.89 -5.18 7.56
N LEU A 65 -1.29 -5.47 8.72
CA LEU A 65 -0.44 -6.65 8.89
C LEU A 65 -1.22 -7.94 8.66
N VAL A 66 -2.40 -8.06 9.26
CA VAL A 66 -3.27 -9.25 9.11
C VAL A 66 -3.79 -9.38 7.68
N GLU A 67 -4.01 -8.27 6.98
CA GLU A 67 -4.39 -8.25 5.55
C GLU A 67 -3.28 -8.75 4.63
N SER A 68 -2.03 -8.61 5.02
CA SER A 68 -0.87 -8.82 4.14
C SER A 68 -0.89 -10.13 3.34
N PRO A 69 -1.26 -11.30 3.90
CA PRO A 69 -1.26 -12.54 3.12
C PRO A 69 -2.32 -12.58 2.02
N ILE A 70 -3.41 -11.80 2.12
CA ILE A 70 -4.50 -11.84 1.14
C ILE A 70 -4.36 -10.81 0.01
N MET A 71 -3.38 -9.91 0.11
CA MET A 71 -3.15 -8.86 -0.89
C MET A 71 -2.92 -9.41 -2.30
N MET A 72 -2.32 -10.58 -2.43
CA MET A 72 -2.00 -11.20 -3.73
C MET A 72 -3.15 -12.02 -4.34
N LEU A 73 -4.35 -12.05 -3.73
CA LEU A 73 -5.50 -12.77 -4.29
C LEU A 73 -5.93 -12.22 -5.67
N LEU A 74 -5.77 -10.93 -5.93
CA LEU A 74 -6.02 -10.35 -7.24
C LEU A 74 -5.11 -10.97 -8.30
N THR A 75 -3.81 -11.01 -8.03
CA THR A 75 -2.82 -11.62 -8.93
C THR A 75 -3.08 -13.12 -9.13
N ALA A 76 -3.39 -13.83 -8.05
CA ALA A 76 -3.69 -15.25 -8.11
C ALA A 76 -4.96 -15.54 -8.92
N SER A 77 -6.03 -14.76 -8.74
CA SER A 77 -7.27 -14.97 -9.50
C SER A 77 -7.12 -14.59 -10.98
N ASN A 78 -6.36 -13.55 -11.27
CA ASN A 78 -6.03 -13.17 -12.65
C ASN A 78 -5.19 -14.26 -13.36
N ALA A 79 -4.24 -14.88 -12.65
CA ALA A 79 -3.35 -15.90 -13.22
C ALA A 79 -4.00 -17.29 -13.33
N LEU A 80 -4.75 -17.73 -12.30
CA LEU A 80 -5.16 -19.13 -12.13
C LEU A 80 -6.60 -19.44 -12.57
N VAL A 81 -7.50 -18.43 -12.67
CA VAL A 81 -8.91 -18.68 -13.03
C VAL A 81 -9.07 -18.69 -14.53
N SER A 82 -9.01 -19.86 -15.16
CA SER A 82 -9.21 -20.05 -16.61
C SER A 82 -10.59 -20.62 -16.96
N ASP A 83 -11.20 -21.37 -16.04
CA ASP A 83 -12.41 -22.14 -16.25
C ASP A 83 -13.23 -22.25 -14.95
N ARG A 84 -14.40 -22.90 -15.03
CA ARG A 84 -15.30 -23.08 -13.89
C ARG A 84 -14.70 -23.90 -12.74
N PRO A 85 -14.01 -25.03 -12.95
CA PRO A 85 -13.32 -25.78 -11.90
C PRO A 85 -12.23 -24.98 -11.19
N SER A 86 -11.35 -24.29 -11.92
CA SER A 86 -10.29 -23.46 -11.33
C SER A 86 -10.87 -22.30 -10.52
N PHE A 87 -11.95 -21.67 -10.99
CA PHE A 87 -12.69 -20.68 -10.22
C PHE A 87 -13.19 -21.25 -8.88
N LEU A 88 -13.81 -22.44 -8.89
CA LEU A 88 -14.33 -23.06 -7.68
C LEU A 88 -13.21 -23.46 -6.71
N ALA A 89 -12.09 -23.98 -7.23
CA ALA A 89 -10.93 -24.36 -6.44
C ALA A 89 -10.30 -23.14 -5.75
N LEU A 90 -10.06 -22.06 -6.49
CA LEU A 90 -9.47 -20.85 -5.95
C LEU A 90 -10.45 -20.09 -5.02
N ARG A 91 -11.77 -20.12 -5.31
CA ARG A 91 -12.78 -19.56 -4.41
C ARG A 91 -12.78 -20.26 -3.05
N ARG A 92 -12.67 -21.58 -2.99
CA ARG A 92 -12.54 -22.33 -1.73
C ARG A 92 -11.29 -21.93 -0.97
N PHE A 93 -10.16 -21.78 -1.67
CA PHE A 93 -8.91 -21.30 -1.08
C PHE A 93 -9.09 -19.89 -0.50
N THR A 94 -9.65 -18.95 -1.27
CA THR A 94 -9.92 -17.56 -0.85
C THR A 94 -10.78 -17.52 0.41
N TYR A 95 -11.86 -18.32 0.47
CA TYR A 95 -12.74 -18.34 1.64
C TYR A 95 -12.04 -18.89 2.89
N ARG A 96 -11.19 -19.91 2.74
CA ARG A 96 -10.38 -20.42 3.85
C ARG A 96 -9.36 -19.37 4.34
N MET A 97 -8.71 -18.67 3.41
CA MET A 97 -7.79 -17.56 3.75
C MET A 97 -8.52 -16.43 4.46
N ASN A 98 -9.69 -16.03 3.95
CA ASN A 98 -10.50 -14.99 4.59
C ASN A 98 -10.96 -15.40 5.99
N ALA A 99 -11.38 -16.65 6.18
CA ALA A 99 -11.72 -17.19 7.50
C ALA A 99 -10.52 -17.19 8.45
N ALA A 100 -9.34 -17.56 7.93
CA ALA A 100 -8.10 -17.56 8.73
C ALA A 100 -7.70 -16.13 9.18
N VAL A 101 -7.70 -15.15 8.29
CA VAL A 101 -7.37 -13.76 8.66
C VAL A 101 -8.42 -13.16 9.59
N THR A 102 -9.71 -13.49 9.40
CA THR A 102 -10.75 -13.08 10.35
C THR A 102 -10.53 -13.71 11.73
N ALA A 103 -10.20 -15.01 11.78
CA ALA A 103 -9.90 -15.69 13.04
C ALA A 103 -8.69 -15.05 13.76
N VAL A 104 -7.64 -14.68 13.00
CA VAL A 104 -6.49 -13.95 13.56
C VAL A 104 -6.92 -12.61 14.14
N MET A 105 -7.77 -11.83 13.44
CA MET A 105 -8.31 -10.57 13.96
C MET A 105 -9.14 -10.78 15.21
N VAL A 106 -10.01 -11.80 15.25
CA VAL A 106 -10.81 -12.14 16.43
C VAL A 106 -9.91 -12.51 17.59
N VAL A 107 -8.90 -13.33 17.38
CA VAL A 107 -7.92 -13.69 18.43
C VAL A 107 -7.16 -12.45 18.91
N ALA A 108 -6.75 -11.58 18.01
CA ALA A 108 -6.02 -10.35 18.35
C ALA A 108 -6.81 -9.41 19.26
N ILE A 109 -8.15 -9.36 19.14
CA ILE A 109 -9.00 -8.51 20.01
C ILE A 109 -9.39 -9.18 21.33
N LEU A 110 -9.08 -10.46 21.54
CA LEU A 110 -9.33 -11.10 22.85
C LEU A 110 -8.56 -10.38 23.96
N PRO A 111 -9.20 -10.05 25.10
CA PRO A 111 -8.60 -9.19 26.12
C PRO A 111 -7.19 -9.58 26.58
N PRO A 112 -6.84 -10.87 26.80
CA PRO A 112 -5.49 -11.23 27.20
C PRO A 112 -4.46 -11.01 26.10
N VAL A 113 -4.79 -11.36 24.84
CA VAL A 113 -3.91 -11.19 23.69
C VAL A 113 -3.73 -9.71 23.38
N PHE A 114 -4.85 -8.96 23.36
CA PHE A 114 -4.84 -7.54 23.05
C PHE A 114 -4.03 -6.73 24.08
N ARG A 115 -4.18 -7.02 25.38
CA ARG A 115 -3.37 -6.40 26.45
C ARG A 115 -1.88 -6.75 26.31
N GLY A 116 -1.55 -7.96 25.89
CA GLY A 116 -0.17 -8.35 25.57
C GLY A 116 0.41 -7.52 24.43
N ILE A 117 -0.35 -7.32 23.33
CA ILE A 117 0.08 -6.54 22.18
C ILE A 117 0.22 -5.05 22.56
N THR A 118 -0.82 -4.43 23.08
CA THR A 118 -0.87 -2.97 23.28
C THR A 118 -0.09 -2.52 24.53
N GLY A 119 -0.16 -3.27 25.62
CA GLY A 119 0.52 -2.94 26.87
C GLY A 119 1.96 -3.45 26.89
N SER A 120 2.18 -4.77 26.88
CA SER A 120 3.52 -5.34 27.05
C SER A 120 4.40 -5.12 25.83
N LEU A 121 3.87 -5.31 24.62
CA LEU A 121 4.65 -5.22 23.39
C LEU A 121 4.81 -3.77 22.92
N MET A 122 3.73 -2.97 22.85
CA MET A 122 3.74 -1.60 22.32
C MET A 122 3.92 -0.53 23.40
N GLY A 123 3.63 -0.81 24.69
CA GLY A 123 3.74 0.16 25.78
C GLY A 123 2.73 1.30 25.70
N LEU A 124 1.54 1.07 25.13
CA LEU A 124 0.53 2.12 24.95
C LEU A 124 -0.15 2.49 26.28
N PRO A 125 -0.46 3.78 26.49
CA PRO A 125 -1.29 4.20 27.62
C PRO A 125 -2.66 3.50 27.59
N PRO A 126 -3.26 3.19 28.77
CA PRO A 126 -4.54 2.46 28.83
C PRO A 126 -5.68 3.14 28.07
N GLU A 127 -5.71 4.47 28.03
CA GLU A 127 -6.72 5.26 27.31
C GLU A 127 -6.62 5.04 25.81
N VAL A 128 -5.42 5.13 25.24
CA VAL A 128 -5.15 4.84 23.82
C VAL A 128 -5.47 3.39 23.51
N ALA A 129 -5.05 2.45 24.36
CA ALA A 129 -5.31 1.03 24.18
C ALA A 129 -6.82 0.70 24.10
N ARG A 130 -7.66 1.37 24.90
CA ARG A 130 -9.14 1.22 24.80
C ARG A 130 -9.67 1.67 23.45
N LEU A 131 -9.20 2.81 22.93
CA LEU A 131 -9.60 3.33 21.61
C LEU A 131 -9.10 2.41 20.49
N VAL A 132 -7.87 1.90 20.59
CA VAL A 132 -7.31 0.91 19.64
C VAL A 132 -8.16 -0.35 19.64
N HIS A 133 -8.58 -0.85 20.82
CA HIS A 133 -9.42 -2.04 20.91
C HIS A 133 -10.75 -1.85 20.18
N ALA A 134 -11.46 -0.75 20.44
CA ALA A 134 -12.72 -0.44 19.81
C ALA A 134 -12.57 -0.32 18.27
N ALA A 135 -11.57 0.42 17.80
CA ALA A 135 -11.29 0.58 16.38
C ALA A 135 -10.91 -0.75 15.71
N THR A 136 -10.05 -1.57 16.35
CA THR A 136 -9.65 -2.89 15.83
C THR A 136 -10.83 -3.86 15.76
N ALA A 137 -11.73 -3.84 16.76
CA ALA A 137 -12.94 -4.65 16.75
C ALA A 137 -13.85 -4.32 15.55
N ILE A 138 -13.99 -3.04 15.21
CA ILE A 138 -14.75 -2.58 14.03
C ILE A 138 -14.04 -3.05 12.73
N LEU A 139 -12.71 -3.12 12.71
CA LEU A 139 -11.93 -3.57 11.56
C LEU A 139 -11.86 -5.10 11.39
N VAL A 140 -12.43 -5.90 12.29
CA VAL A 140 -12.40 -7.39 12.18
C VAL A 140 -12.86 -7.90 10.80
N PRO A 141 -13.95 -7.42 10.18
CA PRO A 141 -14.38 -7.89 8.87
C PRO A 141 -13.55 -7.33 7.71
N TRP A 142 -12.76 -6.30 7.93
CA TRP A 142 -12.09 -5.52 6.89
C TRP A 142 -11.07 -6.33 6.06
N PRO A 143 -10.14 -7.14 6.65
CA PRO A 143 -9.22 -7.96 5.85
C PRO A 143 -9.94 -8.96 4.97
N ALA A 144 -10.93 -9.69 5.51
CA ALA A 144 -11.69 -10.67 4.73
C ALA A 144 -12.47 -10.03 3.57
N ALA A 145 -13.03 -8.84 3.77
CA ALA A 145 -13.71 -8.07 2.73
C ALA A 145 -12.73 -7.68 1.61
N ILE A 146 -11.49 -7.29 1.96
CA ILE A 146 -10.41 -7.03 0.99
C ILE A 146 -10.08 -8.29 0.19
N GLY A 147 -9.88 -9.44 0.85
CA GLY A 147 -9.60 -10.69 0.16
C GLY A 147 -10.71 -11.09 -0.81
N TYR A 148 -11.96 -10.96 -0.37
CA TYR A 148 -13.14 -11.22 -1.19
C TYR A 148 -13.20 -10.30 -2.42
N ARG A 149 -13.02 -9.00 -2.23
CA ARG A 149 -12.97 -7.99 -3.28
C ARG A 149 -11.87 -8.32 -4.29
N ARG A 150 -10.63 -8.53 -3.84
CA ARG A 150 -9.47 -8.78 -4.69
C ARG A 150 -9.63 -10.02 -5.55
N PHE A 151 -10.25 -11.07 -5.03
CA PHE A 151 -10.55 -12.27 -5.79
C PHE A 151 -11.44 -11.97 -7.01
N TYR A 152 -12.55 -11.24 -6.83
CA TYR A 152 -13.45 -10.88 -7.94
C TYR A 152 -12.86 -9.82 -8.87
N GLN A 153 -12.07 -8.88 -8.34
CA GLN A 153 -11.34 -7.90 -9.15
C GLN A 153 -10.34 -8.57 -10.10
N GLY A 154 -9.59 -9.57 -9.66
CA GLY A 154 -8.68 -10.31 -10.53
C GLY A 154 -9.40 -11.01 -11.69
N ILE A 155 -10.59 -11.56 -11.45
CA ILE A 155 -11.42 -12.14 -12.51
C ILE A 155 -11.87 -11.06 -13.51
N MET A 156 -12.32 -9.90 -13.03
CA MET A 156 -12.69 -8.78 -13.91
C MET A 156 -11.51 -8.29 -14.76
N VAL A 157 -10.33 -8.17 -14.16
CA VAL A 157 -9.10 -7.77 -14.87
C VAL A 157 -8.76 -8.77 -15.97
N ARG A 158 -8.81 -10.08 -15.68
CA ARG A 158 -8.57 -11.15 -16.67
C ARG A 158 -9.49 -11.06 -17.89
N HIS A 159 -10.73 -10.61 -17.67
CA HIS A 159 -11.73 -10.47 -18.75
C HIS A 159 -11.76 -9.05 -19.37
N GLY A 160 -10.72 -8.26 -19.20
CA GLY A 160 -10.63 -6.92 -19.80
C GLY A 160 -11.55 -5.87 -19.17
N GLN A 161 -12.14 -6.15 -18.00
CA GLN A 161 -13.11 -5.27 -17.34
C GLN A 161 -12.50 -4.39 -16.24
N ALA A 162 -11.25 -3.97 -16.41
CA ALA A 162 -10.50 -3.15 -15.42
C ALA A 162 -11.24 -1.85 -15.03
N ARG A 163 -12.02 -1.24 -15.96
CA ARG A 163 -12.85 -0.05 -15.65
C ARG A 163 -13.85 -0.29 -14.53
N ARG A 164 -14.38 -1.51 -14.39
CA ARG A 164 -15.31 -1.84 -13.29
C ARG A 164 -14.64 -1.83 -11.93
N VAL A 165 -13.34 -2.12 -11.88
CA VAL A 165 -12.55 -2.01 -10.64
C VAL A 165 -12.50 -0.56 -10.18
N ALA A 166 -12.29 0.40 -11.12
CA ALA A 166 -12.31 1.82 -10.80
C ALA A 166 -13.68 2.29 -10.27
N TYR A 167 -14.79 1.80 -10.85
CA TYR A 167 -16.14 2.10 -10.31
C TYR A 167 -16.32 1.58 -8.87
N GLY A 168 -15.75 0.40 -8.56
CA GLY A 168 -15.72 -0.11 -7.20
C GLY A 168 -15.00 0.83 -6.23
N THR A 169 -13.86 1.39 -6.63
CA THR A 169 -13.10 2.36 -5.83
C THR A 169 -13.89 3.65 -5.61
N VAL A 170 -14.57 4.18 -6.62
CA VAL A 170 -15.43 5.37 -6.47
C VAL A 170 -16.56 5.09 -5.48
N LEU A 171 -17.22 3.93 -5.59
CA LEU A 171 -18.28 3.52 -4.66
C LEU A 171 -17.75 3.38 -3.23
N ARG A 172 -16.54 2.84 -3.06
CA ARG A 172 -15.87 2.77 -1.75
C ARG A 172 -15.67 4.16 -1.15
N LEU A 173 -15.08 5.08 -1.90
CA LEU A 173 -14.85 6.46 -1.44
C LEU A 173 -16.15 7.15 -1.05
N ALA A 174 -17.20 7.01 -1.86
CA ALA A 174 -18.53 7.57 -1.55
C ALA A 174 -19.10 6.98 -0.25
N THR A 175 -19.04 5.65 -0.09
CA THR A 175 -19.52 4.96 1.12
C THR A 175 -18.72 5.38 2.35
N MET A 176 -17.39 5.44 2.25
CA MET A 176 -16.53 5.92 3.35
C MET A 176 -16.90 7.34 3.77
N SER A 177 -17.10 8.24 2.79
CA SER A 177 -17.45 9.63 3.04
C SER A 177 -18.82 9.76 3.72
N ILE A 178 -19.82 9.04 3.23
CA ILE A 178 -21.16 9.03 3.81
C ILE A 178 -21.11 8.46 5.24
N THR A 179 -20.48 7.32 5.45
CA THR A 179 -20.35 6.69 6.78
C THR A 179 -19.63 7.61 7.75
N ALA A 180 -18.49 8.18 7.35
CA ALA A 180 -17.72 9.06 8.20
C ALA A 180 -18.51 10.32 8.59
N ALA A 181 -19.14 10.99 7.62
CA ALA A 181 -19.94 12.18 7.85
C ALA A 181 -21.17 11.89 8.76
N THR A 182 -21.91 10.82 8.46
CA THR A 182 -23.09 10.44 9.24
C THR A 182 -22.72 10.12 10.69
N LEU A 183 -21.66 9.31 10.91
CA LEU A 183 -21.25 8.95 12.26
C LEU A 183 -20.64 10.13 13.02
N ALA A 184 -19.90 11.00 12.36
CA ALA A 184 -19.33 12.19 12.99
C ALA A 184 -20.42 13.19 13.45
N LEU A 185 -21.54 13.27 12.74
CA LEU A 185 -22.63 14.17 13.06
C LEU A 185 -23.69 13.58 14.00
N ALA A 186 -23.92 12.27 13.93
CA ALA A 186 -25.08 11.63 14.56
C ALA A 186 -24.74 10.61 15.65
N SER A 187 -23.44 10.34 15.95
CA SER A 187 -23.08 9.31 16.92
C SER A 187 -22.12 9.83 18.00
N PRO A 188 -22.17 9.26 19.23
CA PRO A 188 -21.23 9.58 20.29
C PRO A 188 -19.89 8.81 20.17
N LEU A 189 -19.61 8.20 19.01
CA LEU A 189 -18.42 7.38 18.82
C LEU A 189 -17.15 8.23 18.79
N HIS A 190 -16.07 7.66 19.32
CA HIS A 190 -14.74 8.26 19.25
C HIS A 190 -14.22 8.30 17.81
N GLY A 191 -13.41 9.30 17.47
CA GLY A 191 -12.88 9.51 16.13
C GLY A 191 -12.16 8.29 15.53
N ALA A 192 -11.39 7.54 16.34
CA ALA A 192 -10.74 6.31 15.90
C ALA A 192 -11.75 5.24 15.43
N SER A 193 -12.87 5.10 16.12
CA SER A 193 -13.94 4.17 15.77
C SER A 193 -14.68 4.60 14.50
N ILE A 194 -14.91 5.91 14.33
CA ILE A 194 -15.52 6.47 13.11
C ILE A 194 -14.64 6.23 11.90
N GLY A 195 -13.33 6.49 12.02
CA GLY A 195 -12.36 6.20 10.95
C GLY A 195 -12.34 4.72 10.58
N ALA A 196 -12.33 3.83 11.57
CA ALA A 196 -12.38 2.39 11.38
C ALA A 196 -13.70 1.94 10.70
N ALA A 197 -14.83 2.49 11.11
CA ALA A 197 -16.15 2.20 10.54
C ALA A 197 -16.26 2.67 9.08
N ALA A 198 -15.72 3.85 8.77
CA ALA A 198 -15.66 4.38 7.41
C ALA A 198 -14.86 3.45 6.50
N LEU A 199 -13.65 3.05 6.92
CA LEU A 199 -12.83 2.10 6.15
C LEU A 199 -13.53 0.76 5.95
N ALA A 200 -14.06 0.17 7.02
CA ALA A 200 -14.69 -1.14 6.98
C ALA A 200 -15.93 -1.14 6.07
N SER A 201 -16.83 -0.16 6.23
CA SER A 201 -18.05 -0.04 5.42
C SER A 201 -17.73 0.15 3.94
N GLY A 202 -16.79 1.05 3.61
CA GLY A 202 -16.39 1.30 2.23
C GLY A 202 -15.87 0.04 1.54
N VAL A 203 -14.99 -0.72 2.20
CA VAL A 203 -14.44 -1.95 1.64
C VAL A 203 -15.48 -3.07 1.55
N ILE A 204 -16.38 -3.19 2.53
CA ILE A 204 -17.46 -4.19 2.49
C ILE A 204 -18.40 -3.92 1.31
N VAL A 205 -18.81 -2.67 1.11
CA VAL A 205 -19.68 -2.29 -0.02
C VAL A 205 -18.97 -2.53 -1.35
N GLU A 206 -17.68 -2.15 -1.47
CA GLU A 206 -16.88 -2.44 -2.68
C GLU A 206 -16.73 -3.95 -2.92
N ALA A 207 -16.59 -4.76 -1.87
CA ALA A 207 -16.49 -6.22 -1.98
C ALA A 207 -17.79 -6.82 -2.54
N VAL A 208 -18.95 -6.37 -2.06
CA VAL A 208 -20.26 -6.77 -2.57
C VAL A 208 -20.43 -6.32 -4.03
N ALA A 209 -20.09 -5.06 -4.32
CA ALA A 209 -20.15 -4.50 -5.68
C ALA A 209 -19.24 -5.27 -6.64
N SER A 210 -18.02 -5.61 -6.23
CA SER A 210 -17.08 -6.40 -7.04
C SER A 210 -17.63 -7.76 -7.43
N ARG A 211 -18.31 -8.45 -6.50
CA ARG A 211 -19.02 -9.71 -6.81
C ARG A 211 -20.14 -9.51 -7.82
N VAL A 212 -20.95 -8.47 -7.64
CA VAL A 212 -22.07 -8.16 -8.55
C VAL A 212 -21.54 -7.83 -9.95
N MET A 213 -20.53 -6.98 -10.04
CA MET A 213 -19.91 -6.61 -11.31
C MET A 213 -19.21 -7.76 -12.02
N ALA A 214 -18.65 -8.72 -11.27
CA ALA A 214 -17.97 -9.89 -11.83
C ALA A 214 -18.95 -10.98 -12.31
N ARG A 215 -20.27 -10.90 -12.03
CA ARG A 215 -21.24 -11.96 -12.33
C ARG A 215 -21.20 -12.44 -13.78
N LYS A 216 -21.16 -11.51 -14.74
CA LYS A 216 -21.11 -11.84 -16.17
C LYS A 216 -19.80 -12.55 -16.55
N ALA A 217 -18.65 -12.08 -16.03
CA ALA A 217 -17.36 -12.72 -16.26
C ALA A 217 -17.29 -14.14 -15.67
N VAL A 218 -17.84 -14.34 -14.47
CA VAL A 218 -17.92 -15.66 -13.81
C VAL A 218 -18.88 -16.59 -14.56
N ALA A 219 -20.01 -16.10 -15.08
CA ALA A 219 -20.96 -16.91 -15.85
C ALA A 219 -20.39 -17.34 -17.22
N ALA A 220 -19.53 -16.51 -17.80
CA ALA A 220 -18.87 -16.78 -19.08
C ALA A 220 -17.67 -17.74 -18.98
N LEU A 221 -17.29 -18.18 -17.78
CA LEU A 221 -16.18 -19.13 -17.61
C LEU A 221 -16.51 -20.48 -18.27
N PRO A 222 -15.62 -21.00 -19.14
CA PRO A 222 -15.84 -22.27 -19.83
C PRO A 222 -15.92 -23.42 -18.84
N VAL A 223 -16.75 -24.41 -19.17
CA VAL A 223 -16.77 -25.71 -18.51
C VAL A 223 -15.94 -26.65 -19.38
N PRO A 224 -14.80 -27.16 -18.88
CA PRO A 224 -13.95 -28.06 -19.66
C PRO A 224 -14.69 -29.32 -20.11
N ALA A 225 -14.36 -29.79 -21.30
CA ALA A 225 -14.84 -31.05 -21.79
C ALA A 225 -14.32 -32.22 -20.90
N PRO A 226 -15.06 -33.36 -20.83
CA PRO A 226 -14.58 -34.56 -20.15
C PRO A 226 -13.21 -34.99 -20.71
N GLY A 227 -12.19 -35.13 -19.84
CA GLY A 227 -10.82 -35.48 -20.23
C GLY A 227 -9.88 -34.30 -20.51
N ALA A 228 -10.35 -33.04 -20.38
CA ALA A 228 -9.47 -31.88 -20.40
C ALA A 228 -8.49 -31.88 -19.22
N ALA A 229 -7.44 -30.99 -19.32
CA ALA A 229 -6.34 -30.90 -18.37
C ALA A 229 -6.72 -31.07 -16.89
N ALA A 230 -5.82 -31.67 -16.11
CA ALA A 230 -6.04 -31.96 -14.69
C ALA A 230 -6.54 -30.73 -13.90
N PRO A 231 -7.54 -30.89 -13.04
CA PRO A 231 -8.13 -29.77 -12.30
C PRO A 231 -7.12 -29.12 -11.37
N LEU A 232 -7.19 -27.80 -11.25
CA LEU A 232 -6.33 -27.02 -10.36
C LEU A 232 -6.48 -27.52 -8.91
N THR A 233 -5.43 -28.15 -8.37
CA THR A 233 -5.43 -28.71 -7.03
C THR A 233 -5.15 -27.64 -5.96
N GLN A 234 -5.64 -27.84 -4.73
CA GLN A 234 -5.32 -26.93 -3.61
C GLN A 234 -3.82 -26.84 -3.34
N ARG A 235 -3.08 -27.95 -3.52
CA ARG A 235 -1.61 -27.97 -3.37
C ARG A 235 -0.92 -27.09 -4.41
N ALA A 236 -1.38 -27.11 -5.64
CA ALA A 236 -0.84 -26.25 -6.70
C ALA A 236 -1.14 -24.77 -6.40
N ILE A 237 -2.34 -24.44 -5.91
CA ILE A 237 -2.68 -23.07 -5.48
C ILE A 237 -1.76 -22.61 -4.36
N VAL A 238 -1.58 -23.41 -3.30
CA VAL A 238 -0.71 -23.06 -2.17
C VAL A 238 0.74 -22.85 -2.64
N ARG A 239 1.26 -23.75 -3.48
CA ARG A 239 2.63 -23.64 -4.01
C ARG A 239 2.83 -22.36 -4.83
N PHE A 240 1.84 -21.95 -5.61
CA PHE A 240 1.85 -20.69 -6.36
C PHE A 240 1.74 -19.47 -5.43
N TYR A 241 0.84 -19.57 -4.44
CA TYR A 241 0.44 -18.43 -3.60
C TYR A 241 1.44 -18.10 -2.49
N TYR A 242 2.07 -19.11 -1.89
CA TYR A 242 2.95 -18.96 -0.73
C TYR A 242 4.08 -17.92 -0.93
N PRO A 243 4.85 -17.94 -2.04
CA PRO A 243 5.92 -16.94 -2.26
C PRO A 243 5.36 -15.53 -2.40
N LEU A 244 4.18 -15.38 -3.04
CA LEU A 244 3.52 -14.09 -3.21
C LEU A 244 3.05 -13.53 -1.85
N ALA A 245 2.41 -14.36 -1.02
CA ALA A 245 1.97 -13.99 0.31
C ALA A 245 3.15 -13.58 1.20
N LEU A 246 4.25 -14.33 1.17
CA LEU A 246 5.45 -14.01 1.95
C LEU A 246 6.03 -12.65 1.56
N THR A 247 6.11 -12.33 0.29
CA THR A 247 6.57 -11.01 -0.19
C THR A 247 5.67 -9.90 0.31
N SER A 248 4.35 -10.09 0.29
CA SER A 248 3.39 -9.12 0.84
C SER A 248 3.56 -8.91 2.34
N ILE A 249 3.72 -9.98 3.11
CA ILE A 249 3.94 -9.92 4.56
C ILE A 249 5.20 -9.09 4.87
N ILE A 250 6.32 -9.38 4.20
CA ILE A 250 7.57 -8.62 4.39
C ILE A 250 7.35 -7.14 4.10
N SER A 251 6.65 -6.80 3.00
CA SER A 251 6.43 -5.42 2.61
C SER A 251 5.55 -4.64 3.61
N LEU A 252 4.51 -5.28 4.16
CA LEU A 252 3.52 -4.62 5.00
C LEU A 252 3.86 -4.60 6.50
N VAL A 253 4.92 -5.31 6.91
CA VAL A 253 5.37 -5.29 8.32
C VAL A 253 5.93 -3.93 8.75
N THR A 254 6.28 -3.06 7.80
CA THR A 254 6.82 -1.71 8.07
C THR A 254 5.87 -0.86 8.93
N GLY A 255 4.56 -0.91 8.67
CA GLY A 255 3.57 -0.16 9.45
C GLY A 255 3.57 -0.53 10.94
N PRO A 256 3.32 -1.81 11.29
CA PRO A 256 3.42 -2.30 12.66
C PRO A 256 4.78 -2.06 13.32
N LEU A 257 5.86 -2.16 12.55
CA LEU A 257 7.22 -1.88 13.05
C LEU A 257 7.36 -0.42 13.49
N LEU A 258 6.90 0.52 12.68
CA LEU A 258 6.88 1.94 13.02
C LEU A 258 6.04 2.20 14.27
N THR A 259 4.81 1.69 14.34
CA THR A 259 3.92 1.89 15.49
C THR A 259 4.47 1.27 16.76
N PHE A 260 5.09 0.09 16.68
CA PHE A 260 5.75 -0.57 17.80
C PHE A 260 6.87 0.30 18.42
N PHE A 261 7.79 0.77 17.59
CA PHE A 261 8.90 1.59 18.07
C PHE A 261 8.47 2.97 18.54
N MET A 262 7.51 3.62 17.81
CA MET A 262 6.97 4.92 18.20
C MET A 262 6.22 4.86 19.53
N GLY A 263 5.49 3.78 19.81
CA GLY A 263 4.83 3.57 21.10
C GLY A 263 5.79 3.53 22.30
N ARG A 264 7.09 3.28 22.06
CA ARG A 264 8.16 3.20 23.08
C ARG A 264 9.15 4.37 23.05
N SER A 265 8.88 5.36 22.21
CA SER A 265 9.76 6.52 22.02
C SER A 265 9.42 7.67 22.96
N ARG A 266 10.20 8.76 22.85
CA ARG A 266 9.80 10.05 23.42
C ARG A 266 8.59 10.60 22.67
N HIS A 267 7.65 11.21 23.38
CA HIS A 267 6.38 11.72 22.83
C HIS A 267 5.63 10.65 22.00
N PRO A 268 5.26 9.51 22.64
CA PRO A 268 4.68 8.39 21.91
C PRO A 268 3.32 8.70 21.31
N ILE A 269 2.46 9.45 22.05
CA ILE A 269 1.11 9.76 21.61
C ILE A 269 1.16 10.72 20.42
N GLU A 270 1.95 11.80 20.52
CA GLU A 270 2.12 12.78 19.45
C GLU A 270 2.75 12.12 18.20
N SER A 271 3.76 11.26 18.39
CA SER A 271 4.40 10.53 17.29
C SER A 271 3.41 9.62 16.56
N LEU A 272 2.59 8.86 17.30
CA LEU A 272 1.56 8.00 16.74
C LEU A 272 0.40 8.79 16.12
N ALA A 273 0.06 9.96 16.68
CA ALA A 273 -1.01 10.84 16.16
C ALA A 273 -0.64 11.47 14.82
N VAL A 274 0.61 11.96 14.66
CA VAL A 274 1.03 12.60 13.41
C VAL A 274 1.37 11.59 12.32
N LEU A 275 1.69 10.33 12.67
CA LEU A 275 2.08 9.29 11.73
C LEU A 275 1.07 9.12 10.57
N PRO A 276 -0.23 8.89 10.80
CA PRO A 276 -1.19 8.71 9.70
C PRO A 276 -1.32 9.96 8.82
N VAL A 277 -1.20 11.16 9.40
CA VAL A 277 -1.34 12.42 8.67
C VAL A 277 -0.11 12.68 7.78
N VAL A 278 1.09 12.52 8.33
CA VAL A 278 2.35 12.67 7.58
C VAL A 278 2.46 11.61 6.48
N GLN A 279 2.18 10.34 6.81
CA GLN A 279 2.23 9.25 5.84
C GLN A 279 1.24 9.44 4.70
N SER A 280 0.03 9.92 5.00
CA SER A 280 -0.99 10.15 3.99
C SER A 280 -0.61 11.28 3.03
N LEU A 281 -0.04 12.38 3.55
CA LEU A 281 0.50 13.45 2.70
C LEU A 281 1.61 12.93 1.77
N VAL A 282 2.60 12.28 2.34
CA VAL A 282 3.75 11.77 1.57
C VAL A 282 3.28 10.73 0.54
N PHE A 283 2.28 9.90 0.89
CA PHE A 283 1.76 8.89 -0.03
C PHE A 283 1.03 9.48 -1.24
N LEU A 284 0.39 10.65 -1.11
CA LEU A 284 -0.17 11.37 -2.27
C LEU A 284 0.90 11.60 -3.35
N PHE A 285 2.08 12.05 -2.95
CA PHE A 285 3.18 12.32 -3.88
C PHE A 285 3.93 11.05 -4.32
N ARG A 286 3.93 10.01 -3.50
CA ARG A 286 4.52 8.71 -3.83
C ARG A 286 3.66 7.88 -4.78
N SER A 287 2.36 8.09 -4.78
CA SER A 287 1.38 7.28 -5.53
C SER A 287 1.68 7.20 -7.02
N GLY A 288 2.11 8.32 -7.62
CA GLY A 288 2.58 8.34 -9.01
C GLY A 288 3.83 7.49 -9.24
N GLY A 289 4.73 7.43 -8.25
CA GLY A 289 5.92 6.58 -8.29
C GLY A 289 5.57 5.09 -8.27
N VAL A 290 4.58 4.70 -7.45
CA VAL A 290 4.07 3.30 -7.42
C VAL A 290 3.52 2.91 -8.79
N ALA A 291 2.73 3.79 -9.44
CA ALA A 291 2.21 3.59 -10.78
C ALA A 291 3.32 3.43 -11.84
N PHE A 292 4.47 4.05 -11.62
CA PHE A 292 5.57 4.05 -12.59
C PHE A 292 6.19 2.67 -12.81
N GLN A 293 6.02 1.72 -11.90
CA GLN A 293 6.46 0.33 -12.10
C GLN A 293 5.76 -0.31 -13.31
N GLU A 294 4.46 -0.08 -13.48
CA GLU A 294 3.70 -0.59 -14.62
C GLU A 294 4.13 0.06 -15.93
N VAL A 295 4.42 1.37 -15.89
CA VAL A 295 4.99 2.10 -17.02
C VAL A 295 6.33 1.51 -17.46
N GLY A 296 7.23 1.26 -16.48
CA GLY A 296 8.52 0.66 -16.75
C GLY A 296 8.41 -0.74 -17.36
N VAL A 297 7.53 -1.58 -16.83
CA VAL A 297 7.29 -2.93 -17.39
C VAL A 297 6.70 -2.87 -18.80
N ALA A 298 5.78 -1.95 -19.06
CA ALA A 298 5.11 -1.84 -20.37
C ALA A 298 5.98 -1.22 -21.45
N LEU A 299 6.75 -0.17 -21.13
CA LEU A 299 7.41 0.67 -22.14
C LEU A 299 8.92 0.42 -22.29
N ILE A 300 9.63 -0.15 -21.30
CA ILE A 300 11.07 -0.45 -21.47
C ILE A 300 11.28 -1.53 -22.53
N GLY A 301 10.29 -2.46 -22.70
CA GLY A 301 10.44 -3.60 -23.58
C GLY A 301 11.44 -4.66 -23.04
N ARG A 302 11.36 -5.89 -23.56
CA ARG A 302 12.28 -6.98 -23.16
C ARG A 302 13.73 -6.75 -23.63
N SER A 303 13.89 -6.10 -24.77
CA SER A 303 15.19 -5.70 -25.36
C SER A 303 15.77 -4.42 -24.76
N GLY A 304 14.96 -3.66 -24.00
CA GLY A 304 15.39 -2.41 -23.38
C GLY A 304 15.46 -1.22 -24.35
N GLU A 305 14.72 -1.26 -25.44
CA GLU A 305 14.73 -0.29 -26.54
C GLU A 305 14.49 1.14 -26.07
N HIS A 306 13.49 1.39 -25.21
CA HIS A 306 13.11 2.74 -24.74
C HIS A 306 13.61 3.05 -23.33
N ARG A 307 14.69 2.43 -22.91
CA ARG A 307 15.22 2.56 -21.56
C ARG A 307 15.67 3.98 -21.23
N ARG A 308 16.26 4.71 -22.18
CA ARG A 308 16.77 6.08 -21.98
C ARG A 308 15.64 7.06 -21.82
N GLU A 309 14.61 6.95 -22.65
CA GLU A 309 13.42 7.81 -22.67
C GLU A 309 12.61 7.62 -21.38
N VAL A 310 12.36 6.36 -20.98
CA VAL A 310 11.68 6.03 -19.72
C VAL A 310 12.49 6.54 -18.51
N ALA A 311 13.82 6.44 -18.54
CA ALA A 311 14.67 6.98 -17.47
C ALA A 311 14.68 8.52 -17.45
N HIS A 312 14.47 9.19 -18.58
CA HIS A 312 14.33 10.66 -18.64
C HIS A 312 12.98 11.08 -18.03
N ALA A 313 11.87 10.47 -18.43
CA ALA A 313 10.55 10.70 -17.85
C ALA A 313 10.53 10.41 -16.34
N LEU A 314 11.19 9.33 -15.92
CA LEU A 314 11.41 9.01 -14.50
C LEU A 314 12.02 10.18 -13.73
N ARG A 315 13.13 10.73 -14.21
CA ARG A 315 13.84 11.82 -13.51
C ARG A 315 12.97 13.06 -13.39
N LEU A 316 12.26 13.42 -14.45
CA LEU A 316 11.33 14.55 -14.45
C LEU A 316 10.23 14.39 -13.41
N LEU A 317 9.55 13.24 -13.40
CA LEU A 317 8.46 12.94 -12.46
C LEU A 317 8.95 12.80 -11.03
N ALA A 318 10.08 12.11 -10.82
CA ALA A 318 10.67 11.89 -9.51
C ALA A 318 11.05 13.20 -8.81
N TRP A 319 11.81 14.04 -9.50
CA TRP A 319 12.20 15.35 -8.96
C TRP A 319 11.01 16.29 -8.89
N GLY A 320 10.13 16.30 -9.89
CA GLY A 320 8.89 17.09 -9.89
C GLY A 320 8.04 16.81 -8.65
N ALA A 321 7.79 15.55 -8.33
CA ALA A 321 7.01 15.15 -7.15
C ALA A 321 7.69 15.61 -5.84
N SER A 322 9.00 15.43 -5.70
CA SER A 322 9.73 15.85 -4.50
C SER A 322 9.85 17.37 -4.39
N ILE A 323 10.03 18.10 -5.49
CA ILE A 323 10.09 19.58 -5.51
C ILE A 323 8.71 20.15 -5.12
N VAL A 324 7.61 19.61 -5.65
CA VAL A 324 6.27 20.08 -5.26
C VAL A 324 6.00 19.78 -3.79
N LEU A 325 6.35 18.60 -3.28
CA LEU A 325 6.26 18.30 -1.85
C LEU A 325 7.13 19.23 -1.01
N ALA A 326 8.36 19.53 -1.45
CA ALA A 326 9.23 20.51 -0.79
C ALA A 326 8.58 21.90 -0.77
N GLY A 327 8.01 22.33 -1.90
CA GLY A 327 7.26 23.59 -1.98
C GLY A 327 6.09 23.64 -0.98
N VAL A 328 5.41 22.52 -0.73
CA VAL A 328 4.38 22.46 0.34
C VAL A 328 5.03 22.53 1.72
N LEU A 329 6.08 21.74 2.01
CA LEU A 329 6.58 21.52 3.37
C LEU A 329 7.54 22.62 3.88
N PHE A 330 8.20 23.38 3.00
CA PHE A 330 9.13 24.42 3.36
C PHE A 330 8.56 25.85 3.20
N THR A 331 7.26 25.96 2.90
CA THR A 331 6.54 27.24 2.81
C THR A 331 5.38 27.26 3.82
N PRO A 332 4.68 28.38 4.00
CA PRO A 332 3.46 28.43 4.83
C PRO A 332 2.35 27.46 4.42
N LEU A 333 2.42 26.86 3.21
CA LEU A 333 1.48 25.84 2.76
C LEU A 333 1.47 24.60 3.66
N ALA A 334 2.58 24.32 4.37
CA ALA A 334 2.62 23.22 5.34
C ALA A 334 1.59 23.42 6.47
N HIS A 335 1.50 24.63 7.01
CA HIS A 335 0.48 24.93 8.04
C HIS A 335 -0.94 24.90 7.46
N VAL A 336 -1.13 25.38 6.22
CA VAL A 336 -2.43 25.25 5.54
C VAL A 336 -2.81 23.77 5.42
N TRP A 337 -1.87 22.90 5.01
CA TRP A 337 -2.13 21.48 4.91
C TRP A 337 -2.43 20.84 6.27
N PHE A 338 -1.54 20.99 7.25
CA PHE A 338 -1.69 20.30 8.53
C PHE A 338 -2.84 20.84 9.39
N GLN A 339 -3.02 22.16 9.44
CA GLN A 339 -4.06 22.78 10.28
C GLN A 339 -5.40 22.86 9.56
N ARG A 340 -5.47 23.41 8.35
CA ARG A 340 -6.75 23.64 7.67
C ARG A 340 -7.27 22.43 6.92
N VAL A 341 -6.42 21.74 6.14
CA VAL A 341 -6.85 20.57 5.36
C VAL A 341 -6.95 19.35 6.26
N SER A 342 -5.87 19.00 6.98
CA SER A 342 -5.86 17.83 7.86
C SER A 342 -6.55 18.06 9.20
N GLY A 343 -6.73 19.33 9.64
CA GLY A 343 -7.44 19.67 10.88
C GLY A 343 -6.65 19.40 12.16
N LEU A 344 -5.32 19.27 12.08
CA LEU A 344 -4.51 19.09 13.28
C LEU A 344 -4.53 20.34 14.17
N PRO A 345 -4.57 20.20 15.50
CA PRO A 345 -4.24 21.26 16.43
C PRO A 345 -2.84 21.84 16.14
N SER A 346 -2.62 23.10 16.51
CA SER A 346 -1.38 23.83 16.17
C SER A 346 -0.11 23.13 16.64
N ASP A 347 -0.12 22.62 17.86
CA ASP A 347 0.97 21.89 18.49
C ASP A 347 1.34 20.59 17.74
N LEU A 348 0.34 19.82 17.34
CA LEU A 348 0.55 18.61 16.51
C LEU A 348 0.94 18.95 15.07
N ALA A 349 0.45 20.06 14.51
CA ALA A 349 0.86 20.51 13.19
C ALA A 349 2.34 20.89 13.16
N ASP A 350 2.81 21.64 14.17
CA ASP A 350 4.23 21.99 14.30
C ASP A 350 5.09 20.75 14.54
N PHE A 351 4.62 19.82 15.37
CA PHE A 351 5.29 18.55 15.60
C PHE A 351 5.42 17.68 14.32
N ALA A 352 4.45 17.75 13.41
CA ALA A 352 4.44 17.01 12.15
C ALA A 352 5.43 17.56 11.09
N LEU A 353 5.84 18.85 11.20
CA LEU A 353 6.67 19.49 10.18
C LEU A 353 8.01 18.81 9.97
N LEU A 354 8.77 18.58 11.05
CA LEU A 354 10.11 17.99 10.94
C LEU A 354 10.06 16.55 10.39
N PRO A 355 9.22 15.64 10.88
CA PRO A 355 9.04 14.32 10.28
C PRO A 355 8.67 14.36 8.81
N ALA A 356 7.76 15.25 8.40
CA ALA A 356 7.35 15.40 7.01
C ALA A 356 8.49 15.92 6.11
N ARG A 357 9.24 16.92 6.58
CA ARG A 357 10.41 17.47 5.85
C ARG A 357 11.51 16.45 5.60
N ILE A 358 11.75 15.54 6.55
CA ILE A 358 12.70 14.44 6.38
C ILE A 358 12.26 13.54 5.22
N LEU A 359 10.95 13.32 5.05
CA LEU A 359 10.40 12.44 4.02
C LEU A 359 10.28 13.08 2.63
N VAL A 360 10.74 14.32 2.44
CA VAL A 360 10.58 15.07 1.17
C VAL A 360 11.19 14.37 -0.06
N LEU A 361 12.24 13.58 0.13
CA LEU A 361 12.88 12.82 -0.94
C LEU A 361 12.22 11.45 -1.20
N LEU A 362 11.32 11.03 -0.33
CA LEU A 362 10.72 9.69 -0.44
C LEU A 362 9.93 9.47 -1.74
N PRO A 363 9.20 10.47 -2.30
CA PRO A 363 8.58 10.34 -3.61
C PRO A 363 9.59 10.04 -4.72
N ALA A 364 10.68 10.81 -4.82
CA ALA A 364 11.71 10.57 -5.83
C ALA A 364 12.32 9.16 -5.71
N MET A 365 12.59 8.72 -4.47
CA MET A 365 13.11 7.38 -4.19
C MET A 365 12.10 6.28 -4.56
N GLU A 366 10.79 6.53 -4.48
CA GLU A 366 9.74 5.60 -4.92
C GLU A 366 9.75 5.41 -6.44
N TYR A 367 9.79 6.51 -7.20
CA TYR A 367 9.91 6.44 -8.66
C TYR A 367 11.13 5.64 -9.08
N TRP A 368 12.27 5.91 -8.43
CA TRP A 368 13.52 5.21 -8.70
C TRP A 368 13.44 3.72 -8.38
N LEU A 369 12.85 3.36 -7.24
CA LEU A 369 12.61 1.99 -6.83
C LEU A 369 11.74 1.24 -7.85
N SER A 370 10.64 1.86 -8.27
CA SER A 370 9.68 1.31 -9.23
C SER A 370 10.33 1.04 -10.59
N TYR A 371 11.16 1.95 -11.06
CA TYR A 371 11.94 1.78 -12.29
C TYR A 371 12.95 0.63 -12.18
N GLN A 372 13.66 0.51 -11.07
CA GLN A 372 14.58 -0.60 -10.87
C GLN A 372 13.84 -1.94 -10.80
N ARG A 373 12.72 -2.00 -10.06
CA ARG A 373 11.86 -3.19 -9.96
C ARG A 373 11.33 -3.63 -11.32
N SER A 374 10.87 -2.70 -12.17
CA SER A 374 10.39 -3.03 -13.51
C SER A 374 11.46 -3.72 -14.35
N ARG A 375 12.72 -3.30 -14.25
CA ARG A 375 13.85 -3.95 -14.95
C ARG A 375 14.09 -5.39 -14.48
N PHE A 376 14.05 -5.63 -13.15
CA PHE A 376 14.20 -6.98 -12.60
C PHE A 376 12.99 -7.87 -12.90
N ILE A 377 11.80 -7.32 -13.03
CA ILE A 377 10.59 -8.04 -13.47
C ILE A 377 10.78 -8.50 -14.92
N LEU A 378 11.22 -7.60 -15.82
CA LEU A 378 11.45 -7.91 -17.23
C LEU A 378 12.55 -8.97 -17.43
N SER A 379 13.58 -8.98 -16.58
CA SER A 379 14.65 -10.00 -16.61
C SER A 379 14.30 -11.30 -15.88
N GLY A 380 13.10 -11.40 -15.26
CA GLY A 380 12.67 -12.58 -14.51
C GLY A 380 13.36 -12.76 -13.13
N GLN A 381 14.17 -11.79 -12.69
CA GLN A 381 14.96 -11.88 -11.46
C GLN A 381 14.21 -11.32 -10.24
N THR A 382 13.01 -11.81 -9.99
CA THR A 382 12.14 -11.30 -8.90
C THR A 382 12.69 -11.55 -7.49
N ARG A 383 13.57 -12.53 -7.31
CA ARG A 383 14.25 -12.79 -6.01
C ARG A 383 15.06 -11.59 -5.53
N VAL A 384 15.67 -10.83 -6.45
CA VAL A 384 16.44 -9.62 -6.13
C VAL A 384 15.52 -8.55 -5.53
N ILE A 385 14.27 -8.43 -6.04
CA ILE A 385 13.27 -7.50 -5.52
C ILE A 385 12.88 -7.89 -4.08
N THR A 386 12.69 -9.18 -3.81
CA THR A 386 12.37 -9.67 -2.46
C THR A 386 13.51 -9.39 -1.49
N ALA A 387 14.77 -9.64 -1.89
CA ALA A 387 15.95 -9.34 -1.08
C ALA A 387 16.08 -7.83 -0.79
N ALA A 388 15.84 -6.97 -1.79
CA ALA A 388 15.83 -5.52 -1.61
C ALA A 388 14.76 -5.07 -0.62
N THR A 389 13.56 -5.67 -0.66
CA THR A 389 12.47 -5.37 0.27
C THR A 389 12.81 -5.84 1.68
N ALA A 390 13.41 -7.01 1.84
CA ALA A 390 13.87 -7.51 3.14
C ALA A 390 14.97 -6.61 3.74
N LEU A 391 15.90 -6.14 2.90
CA LEU A 391 16.95 -5.18 3.31
C LEU A 391 16.34 -3.84 3.73
N GLU A 392 15.33 -3.34 3.01
CA GLU A 392 14.59 -2.12 3.37
C GLU A 392 13.97 -2.25 4.77
N VAL A 393 13.20 -3.30 5.01
CA VAL A 393 12.51 -3.52 6.28
C VAL A 393 13.49 -3.77 7.41
N GLY A 394 14.54 -4.58 7.19
CA GLY A 394 15.61 -4.81 8.16
C GLY A 394 16.37 -3.53 8.50
N GLY A 395 16.66 -2.70 7.49
CA GLY A 395 17.28 -1.38 7.66
C GLY A 395 16.40 -0.43 8.47
N ILE A 396 15.10 -0.39 8.21
CA ILE A 396 14.13 0.38 8.99
C ILE A 396 14.15 -0.06 10.46
N ALA A 397 14.09 -1.38 10.72
CA ALA A 397 14.11 -1.92 12.08
C ALA A 397 15.39 -1.53 12.82
N LEU A 398 16.54 -1.64 12.16
CA LEU A 398 17.84 -1.34 12.73
C LEU A 398 18.01 0.13 13.07
N VAL A 399 17.60 1.02 12.15
CA VAL A 399 17.63 2.48 12.37
C VAL A 399 16.67 2.90 13.47
N LEU A 400 15.45 2.32 13.53
CA LEU A 400 14.50 2.57 14.63
C LEU A 400 15.06 2.13 15.97
N ALA A 401 15.65 0.94 16.04
CA ALA A 401 16.27 0.43 17.27
C ALA A 401 17.42 1.34 17.73
N ALA A 402 18.26 1.80 16.81
CA ALA A 402 19.36 2.73 17.12
C ALA A 402 18.85 4.10 17.58
N CYS A 403 17.96 4.72 16.79
CA CYS A 403 17.47 6.07 17.08
C CYS A 403 16.64 6.16 18.35
N ILE A 404 15.80 5.16 18.62
CA ILE A 404 14.91 5.16 19.80
C ILE A 404 15.61 4.52 20.99
N GLY A 405 16.25 3.35 20.80
CA GLY A 405 16.87 2.60 21.90
C GLY A 405 18.14 3.23 22.45
N TRP A 406 19.01 3.77 21.59
CA TRP A 406 20.29 4.34 22.05
C TRP A 406 20.29 5.87 22.11
N LEU A 407 19.71 6.54 21.09
CA LEU A 407 19.74 8.00 21.01
C LEU A 407 18.54 8.67 21.71
N GLY A 408 17.51 7.90 22.11
CA GLY A 408 16.32 8.42 22.78
C GLY A 408 15.56 9.47 21.95
N MET A 409 15.53 9.32 20.62
CA MET A 409 14.93 10.29 19.72
C MET A 409 13.39 10.29 19.80
N ILE A 410 12.78 11.37 19.32
CA ILE A 410 11.34 11.48 19.11
C ILE A 410 10.91 10.45 18.07
N GLY A 411 9.86 9.69 18.34
CA GLY A 411 9.43 8.56 17.53
C GLY A 411 9.10 8.93 16.09
N ALA A 412 8.40 10.04 15.85
CA ALA A 412 8.05 10.50 14.52
C ALA A 412 9.27 10.86 13.67
N VAL A 413 10.29 11.49 14.27
CA VAL A 413 11.56 11.82 13.62
C VAL A 413 12.36 10.56 13.31
N ALA A 414 12.51 9.67 14.29
CA ALA A 414 13.20 8.40 14.12
C ALA A 414 12.55 7.53 13.03
N GLY A 415 11.21 7.49 12.99
CA GLY A 415 10.46 6.76 11.98
C GLY A 415 10.65 7.31 10.58
N SER A 416 10.72 8.62 10.43
CA SER A 416 11.00 9.27 9.13
C SER A 416 12.43 9.00 8.65
N LEU A 417 13.42 9.11 9.54
CA LEU A 417 14.81 8.77 9.23
C LEU A 417 14.97 7.30 8.86
N ALA A 418 14.32 6.40 9.59
CA ALA A 418 14.35 4.98 9.30
C ALA A 418 13.79 4.66 7.92
N GLN A 419 12.67 5.26 7.53
CA GLN A 419 12.06 5.05 6.22
C GLN A 419 12.97 5.55 5.08
N ILE A 420 13.57 6.74 5.20
CA ILE A 420 14.51 7.25 4.20
C ILE A 420 15.73 6.33 4.10
N SER A 421 16.32 5.94 5.24
CA SER A 421 17.51 5.10 5.26
C SER A 421 17.24 3.71 4.69
N GLY A 422 16.14 3.06 5.07
CA GLY A 422 15.75 1.77 4.52
C GLY A 422 15.46 1.83 3.02
N ARG A 423 14.77 2.88 2.54
CA ARG A 423 14.50 3.10 1.13
C ARG A 423 15.80 3.35 0.34
N LEU A 424 16.74 4.09 0.92
CA LEU A 424 18.05 4.33 0.32
C LEU A 424 18.82 3.02 0.19
N ALA A 425 18.87 2.22 1.25
CA ALA A 425 19.55 0.91 1.23
C ALA A 425 18.97 -0.02 0.15
N SER A 426 17.63 -0.10 0.04
CA SER A 426 16.94 -0.87 -1.00
C SER A 426 17.30 -0.39 -2.41
N ASN A 427 17.26 0.91 -2.65
CA ASN A 427 17.62 1.50 -3.95
C ASN A 427 19.09 1.27 -4.32
N LEU A 428 20.01 1.43 -3.37
CA LEU A 428 21.44 1.17 -3.58
C LEU A 428 21.69 -0.31 -3.88
N PHE A 429 21.07 -1.22 -3.14
CA PHE A 429 21.16 -2.66 -3.39
C PHE A 429 20.70 -3.03 -4.80
N LEU A 430 19.52 -2.56 -5.23
CA LEU A 430 19.03 -2.82 -6.59
C LEU A 430 19.94 -2.19 -7.67
N PHE A 431 20.51 -1.03 -7.39
CA PHE A 431 21.44 -0.38 -8.31
C PHE A 431 22.73 -1.18 -8.47
N THR A 432 23.34 -1.65 -7.38
CA THR A 432 24.55 -2.49 -7.45
C THR A 432 24.27 -3.84 -8.09
N ALA A 433 23.16 -4.51 -7.73
CA ALA A 433 22.73 -5.75 -8.36
C ALA A 433 22.54 -5.59 -9.88
N SER A 434 22.03 -4.43 -10.33
CA SER A 434 21.84 -4.15 -11.76
C SER A 434 23.15 -3.94 -12.54
N ARG A 435 24.26 -3.63 -11.86
CA ARG A 435 25.59 -3.52 -12.47
C ARG A 435 26.28 -4.89 -12.57
N SER A 436 26.14 -5.73 -11.53
CA SER A 436 26.76 -7.07 -11.53
C SER A 436 26.18 -8.00 -12.59
N THR A 437 24.92 -7.83 -12.96
CA THR A 437 24.30 -8.59 -14.07
C THR A 437 24.72 -8.12 -15.47
N ARG A 438 25.53 -7.06 -15.57
CA ARG A 438 26.05 -6.53 -16.84
C ARG A 438 27.51 -6.89 -17.15
N ALA A 439 28.24 -7.53 -16.24
CA ALA A 439 29.63 -7.93 -16.46
C ALA A 439 29.73 -9.47 -16.47
N PRO A 440 30.64 -10.10 -17.22
CA PRO A 440 31.06 -9.84 -18.58
C PRO A 440 30.85 -11.10 -19.49
N GLY A 441 30.58 -10.92 -20.74
CA GLY A 441 30.42 -12.03 -21.69
C GLY A 441 30.37 -11.60 -23.16
N THR A 442 31.10 -10.52 -23.52
CA THR A 442 31.30 -10.20 -24.94
C THR A 442 32.67 -9.59 -25.13
N ASP A 443 33.71 -10.44 -24.98
CA ASP A 443 34.99 -10.22 -25.59
C ASP A 443 35.78 -11.56 -25.58
N THR A 444 35.27 -12.56 -26.28
CA THR A 444 36.07 -13.68 -26.80
C THR A 444 35.38 -14.15 -28.05
N ASN A 445 35.60 -13.47 -29.17
CA ASN A 445 35.75 -14.03 -30.48
C ASN A 445 36.55 -13.04 -31.32
N GLY A 446 37.85 -13.27 -31.32
CA GLY A 446 38.72 -12.87 -32.39
C GLY A 446 38.51 -13.76 -33.62
#